data_f044a1177d4d30277ebbb8d265a80e9f
#
_entry.id   f044a1177d4d30277ebbb8d265a80e9f
#
_cell.length_a   1.000
_cell.length_b   1.000
_cell.length_c   1.000
_cell.angle_alpha   90.00
_cell.angle_beta   90.00
_cell.angle_gamma   90.00
#
_symmetry.space_group_name_H-M   'P 1'
#
loop_
_entity.id
_entity.type
_entity.pdbx_description
1 polymer ?
#
loop_
_entity_poly.entity_id
_entity_poly.type
_entity_poly.pdbx_seq_one_letter_code
_entity_poly.pdbx_strand_id
1 'polypeptide(L)'
;ASNARGGSVIVLDNISGEILAIASYPSYNPNSAQRQIQRNRALVDAFEPGSIIKPLALAKGIDMGILSTNQIVDTSPGFINLSGRTVSDPKNYKMLTVSEIIAKSSQVGASKLALQVGIDGLISGYKGFGLSKPPNIFFPGVAYGVINSRNNISDHEIASIGFGYSMTASSLQLAQAYSVFANEGYLKDFKIFKDNDEGYKQRVISKDAANDVLESLKLVVSDGTGNLARLSNYEVAGKTGTSHKTSSKGGYDQSKYIASFAGIAPLKSKRLTIFVTIDEPGLNNYSGGSVAAPLFAAISHDVLDYLDE
;
A
#
# COMPACT_ATOMS: atom_id res chain seq x y z
N ALA A 1 -0.43 -22.21 -2.93
CA ALA A 1 -1.88 -22.20 -3.18
C ALA A 1 -2.28 -21.26 -4.34
N SER A 2 -1.58 -20.13 -4.56
CA SER A 2 -1.95 -19.15 -5.62
C SER A 2 -1.26 -19.39 -6.97
N ASN A 3 -0.41 -20.40 -7.12
CA ASN A 3 0.42 -20.66 -8.31
C ASN A 3 1.17 -19.39 -8.80
N ALA A 4 1.57 -18.53 -7.87
CA ALA A 4 2.22 -17.26 -8.15
C ALA A 4 3.63 -17.45 -8.69
N ARG A 5 4.06 -16.56 -9.58
CA ARG A 5 5.43 -16.49 -10.06
C ARG A 5 6.41 -16.08 -8.98
N GLY A 6 5.95 -15.26 -8.05
CA GLY A 6 6.76 -14.78 -6.95
C GLY A 6 5.95 -14.04 -5.90
N GLY A 7 6.63 -13.57 -4.88
CA GLY A 7 6.03 -12.76 -3.84
C GLY A 7 7.04 -12.30 -2.81
N SER A 8 6.61 -11.42 -1.93
CA SER A 8 7.41 -10.95 -0.81
C SER A 8 6.55 -10.57 0.38
N VAL A 9 7.15 -10.63 1.55
CA VAL A 9 6.55 -10.18 2.80
C VAL A 9 7.56 -9.35 3.57
N ILE A 10 7.08 -8.27 4.16
CA ILE A 10 7.84 -7.44 5.11
C ILE A 10 7.01 -7.33 6.38
N VAL A 11 7.65 -7.54 7.52
CA VAL A 11 7.08 -7.36 8.85
C VAL A 11 7.90 -6.32 9.59
N LEU A 12 7.26 -5.22 9.97
CA LEU A 12 7.85 -4.13 10.74
C LEU A 12 7.26 -4.13 12.15
N ASP A 13 8.09 -4.03 13.17
CA ASP A 13 7.66 -3.70 14.53
C ASP A 13 7.68 -2.19 14.71
N ASN A 14 6.50 -1.59 14.80
CA ASN A 14 6.34 -0.13 14.91
C ASN A 14 6.81 0.40 16.29
N ILE A 15 6.89 -0.45 17.31
CA ILE A 15 7.31 -0.08 18.66
C ILE A 15 8.83 -0.02 18.72
N SER A 16 9.50 -1.14 18.39
CA SER A 16 10.96 -1.21 18.44
C SER A 16 11.66 -0.51 17.28
N GLY A 17 10.96 -0.31 16.15
CA GLY A 17 11.56 0.21 14.92
C GLY A 17 12.39 -0.84 14.17
N GLU A 18 12.16 -2.11 14.42
CA GLU A 18 12.90 -3.22 13.79
C GLU A 18 12.14 -3.79 12.59
N ILE A 19 12.90 -4.26 11.61
CA ILE A 19 12.38 -5.12 10.54
C ILE A 19 12.47 -6.55 11.06
N LEU A 20 11.33 -7.11 11.49
CA LEU A 20 11.29 -8.47 12.04
C LEU A 20 11.46 -9.55 10.98
N ALA A 21 10.97 -9.31 9.77
CA ALA A 21 11.12 -10.26 8.67
C ALA A 21 11.11 -9.57 7.31
N ILE A 22 11.95 -10.09 6.40
CA ILE A 22 11.95 -9.82 4.97
C ILE A 22 12.02 -11.16 4.25
N ALA A 23 10.91 -11.60 3.67
CA ALA A 23 10.83 -12.85 2.95
C ALA A 23 10.56 -12.62 1.46
N SER A 24 11.14 -13.47 0.62
CA SER A 24 10.96 -13.45 -0.83
C SER A 24 10.74 -14.85 -1.39
N TYR A 25 9.87 -14.96 -2.38
CA TYR A 25 9.64 -16.19 -3.13
C TYR A 25 9.83 -15.91 -4.63
N PRO A 26 10.46 -16.82 -5.42
CA PRO A 26 11.18 -17.98 -4.95
C PRO A 26 12.39 -17.61 -4.08
N SER A 27 12.70 -18.47 -3.10
CA SER A 27 13.89 -18.37 -2.28
C SER A 27 15.04 -19.17 -2.90
N TYR A 28 16.23 -19.03 -2.39
CA TYR A 28 17.41 -19.81 -2.81
C TYR A 28 18.00 -20.59 -1.64
N ASN A 29 18.65 -21.69 -1.95
CA ASN A 29 19.41 -22.44 -0.98
C ASN A 29 20.90 -22.06 -1.08
N PRO A 30 21.50 -21.39 -0.07
CA PRO A 30 22.90 -20.96 -0.12
C PRO A 30 23.90 -22.15 -0.16
N ASN A 31 23.45 -23.34 0.24
CA ASN A 31 24.26 -24.56 0.22
C ASN A 31 24.16 -25.36 -1.09
N SER A 32 23.34 -24.89 -2.04
CA SER A 32 23.22 -25.55 -3.34
C SER A 32 24.36 -25.15 -4.27
N ALA A 33 25.00 -26.15 -4.92
CA ALA A 33 26.00 -25.92 -5.96
C ALA A 33 25.38 -25.32 -7.26
N GLN A 34 24.07 -25.37 -7.43
CA GLN A 34 23.39 -24.78 -8.58
C GLN A 34 23.30 -23.27 -8.42
N ARG A 35 23.68 -22.53 -9.47
CA ARG A 35 23.50 -21.07 -9.53
C ARG A 35 22.00 -20.77 -9.56
N GLN A 36 21.46 -20.26 -8.47
CA GLN A 36 20.09 -19.77 -8.35
C GLN A 36 20.08 -18.24 -8.41
N ILE A 37 19.00 -17.66 -8.92
CA ILE A 37 18.84 -16.22 -8.92
C ILE A 37 18.60 -15.78 -7.47
N GLN A 38 19.58 -15.08 -6.92
CA GLN A 38 19.52 -14.51 -5.58
C GLN A 38 18.91 -13.10 -5.66
N ARG A 39 17.60 -13.01 -5.54
CA ARG A 39 16.89 -11.74 -5.64
C ARG A 39 15.97 -11.56 -4.45
N ASN A 40 16.25 -10.59 -3.60
CA ASN A 40 15.33 -10.19 -2.55
C ASN A 40 14.27 -9.25 -3.11
N ARG A 41 13.15 -9.81 -3.59
CA ARG A 41 12.07 -9.05 -4.23
C ARG A 41 11.50 -7.94 -3.37
N ALA A 42 11.46 -8.15 -2.04
CA ALA A 42 10.95 -7.16 -1.10
C ALA A 42 11.75 -5.84 -1.14
N LEU A 43 13.04 -5.94 -1.45
CA LEU A 43 13.97 -4.82 -1.41
C LEU A 43 14.33 -4.29 -2.80
N VAL A 44 14.38 -5.14 -3.83
CA VAL A 44 14.92 -4.75 -5.14
C VAL A 44 13.87 -4.60 -6.24
N ASP A 45 12.59 -4.95 -5.99
CA ASP A 45 11.52 -4.77 -6.96
C ASP A 45 10.75 -3.49 -6.65
N ALA A 46 10.58 -2.64 -7.66
CA ALA A 46 9.64 -1.53 -7.63
C ALA A 46 8.51 -1.78 -8.63
N PHE A 47 7.29 -1.46 -8.26
CA PHE A 47 6.10 -1.71 -9.06
C PHE A 47 5.05 -0.60 -8.84
N GLU A 48 4.06 -0.51 -9.72
CA GLU A 48 2.94 0.40 -9.54
C GLU A 48 2.02 -0.12 -8.42
N PRO A 49 1.85 0.64 -7.31
CA PRO A 49 1.18 0.15 -6.10
C PRO A 49 -0.33 -0.01 -6.26
N GLY A 50 -0.93 0.60 -7.30
CA GLY A 50 -2.37 0.63 -7.46
C GLY A 50 -3.09 1.15 -6.22
N SER A 51 -4.21 0.56 -5.87
CA SER A 51 -5.08 1.04 -4.78
C SER A 51 -4.44 1.08 -3.38
N ILE A 52 -3.24 0.54 -3.20
CA ILE A 52 -2.47 0.69 -1.94
C ILE A 52 -2.15 2.17 -1.66
N ILE A 53 -2.02 3.00 -2.69
CA ILE A 53 -1.64 4.41 -2.53
C ILE A 53 -2.80 5.31 -2.04
N LYS A 54 -4.05 4.91 -2.27
CA LYS A 54 -5.23 5.74 -1.98
C LYS A 54 -5.29 6.28 -0.54
N PRO A 55 -4.97 5.49 0.50
CA PRO A 55 -4.94 6.01 1.87
C PRO A 55 -3.89 7.09 2.10
N LEU A 56 -2.76 7.06 1.39
CA LEU A 56 -1.71 8.09 1.50
C LEU A 56 -2.17 9.41 0.89
N ALA A 57 -2.85 9.34 -0.27
CA ALA A 57 -3.48 10.52 -0.89
C ALA A 57 -4.56 11.12 0.01
N LEU A 58 -5.42 10.26 0.59
CA LEU A 58 -6.44 10.67 1.55
C LEU A 58 -5.82 11.35 2.78
N ALA A 59 -4.82 10.72 3.39
CA ALA A 59 -4.12 11.26 4.56
C ALA A 59 -3.58 12.67 4.31
N LYS A 60 -2.97 12.88 3.14
CA LYS A 60 -2.46 14.20 2.76
C LYS A 60 -3.59 15.21 2.57
N GLY A 61 -4.69 14.82 1.94
CA GLY A 61 -5.84 15.68 1.75
C GLY A 61 -6.50 16.09 3.06
N ILE A 62 -6.59 15.19 4.05
CA ILE A 62 -7.08 15.48 5.41
C ILE A 62 -6.11 16.41 6.13
N ASP A 63 -4.80 16.11 6.10
CA ASP A 63 -3.76 16.91 6.74
C ASP A 63 -3.71 18.36 6.20
N MET A 64 -4.04 18.55 4.93
CA MET A 64 -4.18 19.88 4.30
C MET A 64 -5.51 20.58 4.62
N GLY A 65 -6.45 19.92 5.30
CA GLY A 65 -7.81 20.45 5.56
C GLY A 65 -8.71 20.50 4.33
N ILE A 66 -8.33 19.81 3.24
CA ILE A 66 -9.09 19.77 1.97
C ILE A 66 -10.16 18.68 2.00
N LEU A 67 -9.87 17.54 2.65
CA LEU A 67 -10.73 16.38 2.73
C LEU A 67 -11.16 16.09 4.18
N SER A 68 -12.31 15.44 4.31
CA SER A 68 -12.79 14.87 5.57
C SER A 68 -13.34 13.47 5.32
N THR A 69 -13.15 12.55 6.27
CA THR A 69 -13.61 11.16 6.18
C THR A 69 -15.11 11.03 5.96
N ASN A 70 -15.89 11.96 6.49
CA ASN A 70 -17.36 12.00 6.38
C ASN A 70 -17.87 12.78 5.15
N GLN A 71 -16.99 13.42 4.38
CA GLN A 71 -17.36 14.11 3.15
C GLN A 71 -18.01 13.13 2.19
N ILE A 72 -19.18 13.51 1.64
CA ILE A 72 -19.91 12.70 0.67
C ILE A 72 -19.46 13.07 -0.74
N VAL A 73 -19.18 12.04 -1.54
CA VAL A 73 -18.75 12.15 -2.94
C VAL A 73 -19.73 11.37 -3.81
N ASP A 74 -20.28 12.02 -4.81
CA ASP A 74 -21.08 11.35 -5.83
C ASP A 74 -20.18 10.59 -6.82
N THR A 75 -20.29 9.28 -6.87
CA THR A 75 -19.57 8.40 -7.81
C THR A 75 -20.43 7.97 -8.99
N SER A 76 -21.66 8.51 -9.10
CA SER A 76 -22.57 8.21 -10.23
C SER A 76 -21.98 8.73 -11.56
N PRO A 77 -22.25 8.03 -12.65
CA PRO A 77 -22.96 6.76 -12.83
C PRO A 77 -22.08 5.52 -12.68
N GLY A 78 -20.94 5.60 -12.00
CA GLY A 78 -19.95 4.55 -11.83
C GLY A 78 -18.75 4.67 -12.79
N PHE A 79 -18.67 5.79 -13.51
CA PHE A 79 -17.49 6.15 -14.31
C PHE A 79 -17.33 7.68 -14.38
N ILE A 80 -16.13 8.12 -14.74
CA ILE A 80 -15.79 9.52 -14.98
C ILE A 80 -14.86 9.62 -16.21
N ASN A 81 -15.10 10.59 -17.05
CA ASN A 81 -14.22 10.89 -18.19
C ASN A 81 -13.28 12.04 -17.81
N LEU A 82 -11.99 11.79 -17.90
CA LEU A 82 -10.94 12.74 -17.57
C LEU A 82 -9.99 12.85 -18.77
N SER A 83 -9.89 14.03 -19.35
CA SER A 83 -8.98 14.27 -20.49
C SER A 83 -9.10 13.23 -21.61
N GLY A 84 -10.32 12.82 -21.95
CA GLY A 84 -10.60 11.85 -23.01
C GLY A 84 -10.41 10.38 -22.65
N ARG A 85 -10.16 10.06 -21.39
CA ARG A 85 -10.05 8.70 -20.88
C ARG A 85 -11.07 8.42 -19.80
N THR A 86 -11.60 7.20 -19.79
CA THR A 86 -12.63 6.77 -18.82
C THR A 86 -11.97 6.02 -17.66
N VAL A 87 -12.31 6.45 -16.44
CA VAL A 87 -12.04 5.72 -15.19
C VAL A 87 -13.36 5.16 -14.68
N SER A 88 -13.42 3.87 -14.37
CA SER A 88 -14.65 3.19 -13.99
C SER A 88 -14.51 2.42 -12.68
N ASP A 89 -15.59 2.38 -11.92
CA ASP A 89 -15.80 1.45 -10.82
C ASP A 89 -16.44 0.15 -11.32
N PRO A 90 -16.32 -0.96 -10.60
CA PRO A 90 -16.95 -2.23 -10.98
C PRO A 90 -18.49 -2.15 -10.99
N LYS A 91 -19.08 -1.18 -10.29
CA LYS A 91 -20.51 -0.86 -10.29
C LYS A 91 -20.74 0.60 -9.92
N ASN A 92 -21.96 1.09 -10.16
CA ASN A 92 -22.37 2.42 -9.67
C ASN A 92 -22.60 2.37 -8.15
N TYR A 93 -21.69 2.96 -7.37
CA TYR A 93 -21.82 3.07 -5.92
C TYR A 93 -22.68 4.25 -5.47
N LYS A 94 -23.05 5.15 -6.37
CA LYS A 94 -23.80 6.38 -6.09
C LYS A 94 -23.03 7.30 -5.13
N MET A 95 -23.62 7.62 -3.99
CA MET A 95 -23.01 8.47 -2.96
C MET A 95 -22.19 7.63 -2.02
N LEU A 96 -20.92 8.00 -1.81
CA LEU A 96 -20.00 7.37 -0.85
C LEU A 96 -19.40 8.44 0.04
N THR A 97 -19.21 8.12 1.31
CA THR A 97 -18.28 8.88 2.15
C THR A 97 -16.83 8.63 1.69
N VAL A 98 -15.94 9.52 2.05
CA VAL A 98 -14.50 9.35 1.75
C VAL A 98 -13.96 8.05 2.37
N SER A 99 -14.39 7.69 3.59
CA SER A 99 -14.05 6.40 4.20
C SER A 99 -14.55 5.20 3.38
N GLU A 100 -15.77 5.26 2.87
CA GLU A 100 -16.33 4.22 2.02
C GLU A 100 -15.63 4.12 0.66
N ILE A 101 -15.15 5.23 0.09
CA ILE A 101 -14.29 5.21 -1.11
C ILE A 101 -13.05 4.36 -0.87
N ILE A 102 -12.42 4.48 0.31
CA ILE A 102 -11.26 3.64 0.69
C ILE A 102 -11.68 2.19 0.92
N ALA A 103 -12.78 1.95 1.66
CA ALA A 103 -13.28 0.61 1.97
C ALA A 103 -13.66 -0.19 0.72
N LYS A 104 -14.40 0.42 -0.20
CA LYS A 104 -14.83 -0.18 -1.47
C LYS A 104 -13.78 -0.07 -2.58
N SER A 105 -12.71 0.69 -2.31
CA SER A 105 -11.62 0.96 -3.28
C SER A 105 -12.12 1.63 -4.57
N SER A 106 -13.15 2.50 -4.50
CA SER A 106 -13.70 3.19 -5.65
C SER A 106 -12.61 3.96 -6.42
N GLN A 107 -12.54 3.73 -7.71
CA GLN A 107 -11.63 4.44 -8.62
C GLN A 107 -12.17 5.83 -8.96
N VAL A 108 -13.48 5.93 -9.21
CA VAL A 108 -14.17 7.19 -9.50
C VAL A 108 -14.04 8.13 -8.30
N GLY A 109 -14.35 7.63 -7.10
CA GLY A 109 -14.20 8.41 -5.86
C GLY A 109 -12.76 8.87 -5.65
N ALA A 110 -11.79 7.94 -5.73
CA ALA A 110 -10.38 8.26 -5.57
C ALA A 110 -9.87 9.29 -6.61
N SER A 111 -10.34 9.22 -7.86
CA SER A 111 -10.02 10.22 -8.89
C SER A 111 -10.49 11.61 -8.49
N LYS A 112 -11.75 11.72 -8.01
CA LYS A 112 -12.31 13.00 -7.56
C LYS A 112 -11.54 13.57 -6.36
N LEU A 113 -11.17 12.72 -5.39
CA LEU A 113 -10.35 13.14 -4.24
C LEU A 113 -8.95 13.59 -4.68
N ALA A 114 -8.31 12.85 -5.58
CA ALA A 114 -6.99 13.20 -6.12
C ALA A 114 -6.98 14.55 -6.81
N LEU A 115 -8.03 14.86 -7.59
CA LEU A 115 -8.19 16.16 -8.24
C LEU A 115 -8.39 17.29 -7.22
N GLN A 116 -9.09 17.06 -6.11
CA GLN A 116 -9.23 18.06 -5.03
C GLN A 116 -7.90 18.31 -4.31
N VAL A 117 -7.10 17.29 -4.04
CA VAL A 117 -5.77 17.41 -3.42
C VAL A 117 -4.79 18.10 -4.36
N GLY A 118 -4.94 17.87 -5.66
CA GLY A 118 -4.07 18.41 -6.70
C GLY A 118 -2.71 17.74 -6.77
N ILE A 119 -2.01 17.93 -7.89
CA ILE A 119 -0.75 17.25 -8.17
C ILE A 119 0.34 17.58 -7.14
N ASP A 120 0.46 18.84 -6.75
CA ASP A 120 1.49 19.27 -5.78
C ASP A 120 1.24 18.67 -4.39
N GLY A 121 -0.03 18.61 -3.96
CA GLY A 121 -0.43 17.96 -2.72
C GLY A 121 -0.10 16.46 -2.73
N LEU A 122 -0.44 15.75 -3.82
CA LEU A 122 -0.14 14.33 -3.99
C LEU A 122 1.38 14.07 -3.96
N ILE A 123 2.15 14.78 -4.77
CA ILE A 123 3.61 14.59 -4.86
C ILE A 123 4.29 14.92 -3.53
N SER A 124 3.93 16.04 -2.89
CA SER A 124 4.51 16.41 -1.60
C SER A 124 4.16 15.40 -0.51
N GLY A 125 2.91 14.90 -0.51
CA GLY A 125 2.48 13.84 0.39
C GLY A 125 3.29 12.57 0.20
N TYR A 126 3.35 12.03 -1.01
CA TYR A 126 4.08 10.79 -1.30
C TYR A 126 5.58 10.89 -0.97
N LYS A 127 6.21 12.04 -1.26
CA LYS A 127 7.60 12.31 -0.83
C LYS A 127 7.73 12.30 0.69
N GLY A 128 6.78 12.91 1.39
CA GLY A 128 6.72 12.89 2.86
C GLY A 128 6.62 11.47 3.41
N PHE A 129 5.81 10.60 2.79
CA PHE A 129 5.69 9.16 3.13
C PHE A 129 6.92 8.32 2.73
N GLY A 130 8.00 8.92 2.23
CA GLY A 130 9.23 8.22 1.86
C GLY A 130 9.24 7.60 0.46
N LEU A 131 8.19 7.82 -0.35
CA LEU A 131 8.15 7.34 -1.73
C LEU A 131 8.98 8.30 -2.60
N SER A 132 9.90 7.87 -3.39
CA SER A 132 10.86 8.63 -4.22
C SER A 132 12.25 8.83 -3.62
N LYS A 133 12.50 8.30 -2.42
CA LYS A 133 13.84 8.24 -1.84
C LYS A 133 14.20 6.80 -1.50
N PRO A 134 15.47 6.39 -1.59
CA PRO A 134 15.88 5.09 -1.09
C PRO A 134 15.54 4.99 0.41
N PRO A 135 14.97 3.87 0.87
CA PRO A 135 14.85 3.59 2.29
C PRO A 135 16.22 3.63 2.97
N ASN A 136 16.28 4.21 4.16
CA ASN A 136 17.53 4.28 4.93
C ASN A 136 17.79 2.94 5.64
N ILE A 137 18.23 1.95 4.87
CA ILE A 137 18.64 0.64 5.40
C ILE A 137 19.99 0.25 4.80
N PHE A 138 20.84 -0.38 5.60
CA PHE A 138 22.13 -0.88 5.13
C PHE A 138 21.94 -2.19 4.35
N PHE A 139 21.53 -2.08 3.08
CA PHE A 139 21.41 -3.21 2.17
C PHE A 139 21.73 -2.79 0.73
N PRO A 140 22.56 -3.53 -0.01
CA PRO A 140 22.95 -3.15 -1.37
C PRO A 140 21.79 -3.30 -2.36
N GLY A 141 21.67 -2.33 -3.28
CA GLY A 141 20.72 -2.43 -4.39
C GLY A 141 19.25 -2.26 -4.01
N VAL A 142 18.95 -1.60 -2.90
CA VAL A 142 17.56 -1.30 -2.52
C VAL A 142 16.90 -0.44 -3.59
N ALA A 143 15.78 -0.94 -4.11
CA ALA A 143 14.96 -0.19 -5.06
C ALA A 143 14.19 0.93 -4.36
N TYR A 144 14.06 2.03 -5.05
CA TYR A 144 13.15 3.10 -4.69
C TYR A 144 12.28 3.48 -5.89
N GLY A 145 11.11 3.97 -5.57
CA GLY A 145 10.14 4.30 -6.59
C GLY A 145 10.40 5.65 -7.25
N VAL A 146 9.74 5.83 -8.37
CA VAL A 146 9.72 7.08 -9.12
C VAL A 146 8.28 7.58 -9.16
N ILE A 147 8.10 8.88 -8.91
CA ILE A 147 6.83 9.56 -9.13
C ILE A 147 7.02 10.41 -10.39
N ASN A 148 6.30 10.07 -11.45
CA ASN A 148 6.36 10.84 -12.67
C ASN A 148 5.70 12.20 -12.45
N SER A 149 6.52 13.26 -12.49
CA SER A 149 6.04 14.63 -12.46
C SER A 149 6.60 15.38 -13.65
N ARG A 150 5.73 16.02 -14.40
CA ARG A 150 6.10 16.85 -15.54
C ARG A 150 5.24 18.11 -15.55
N ASN A 151 5.65 19.11 -16.28
CA ASN A 151 4.81 20.28 -16.54
C ASN A 151 3.60 19.85 -17.39
N ASN A 152 2.42 20.44 -17.17
CA ASN A 152 1.18 20.18 -17.90
C ASN A 152 0.65 18.74 -17.74
N ILE A 153 0.46 18.29 -16.50
CA ILE A 153 -0.20 17.02 -16.18
C ILE A 153 -1.70 17.16 -16.41
N SER A 154 -2.29 16.20 -17.12
CA SER A 154 -3.75 16.13 -17.35
C SER A 154 -4.50 15.62 -16.11
N ASP A 155 -5.81 15.91 -16.01
CA ASP A 155 -6.66 15.41 -14.92
C ASP A 155 -6.65 13.90 -14.82
N HIS A 156 -6.58 13.18 -15.96
CA HIS A 156 -6.46 11.74 -15.96
C HIS A 156 -5.14 11.26 -15.32
N GLU A 157 -4.03 11.95 -15.56
CA GLU A 157 -2.74 11.61 -14.95
C GLU A 157 -2.73 11.93 -13.46
N ILE A 158 -3.33 13.06 -13.02
CA ILE A 158 -3.50 13.37 -11.59
C ILE A 158 -4.31 12.25 -10.91
N ALA A 159 -5.44 11.87 -11.49
CA ALA A 159 -6.25 10.76 -11.00
C ALA A 159 -5.44 9.44 -10.96
N SER A 160 -4.68 9.14 -12.02
CA SER A 160 -3.84 7.93 -12.10
C SER A 160 -2.81 7.85 -10.98
N ILE A 161 -2.12 8.95 -10.70
CA ILE A 161 -1.20 9.08 -9.56
C ILE A 161 -1.96 8.89 -8.24
N GLY A 162 -3.17 9.43 -8.11
CA GLY A 162 -4.01 9.33 -6.91
C GLY A 162 -4.51 7.91 -6.61
N PHE A 163 -4.59 7.03 -7.61
CA PHE A 163 -4.95 5.63 -7.41
C PHE A 163 -3.79 4.63 -7.70
N GLY A 164 -2.55 5.14 -7.84
CA GLY A 164 -1.33 4.36 -7.78
C GLY A 164 -0.80 3.84 -9.10
N TYR A 165 -1.10 4.53 -10.20
CA TYR A 165 -0.49 4.32 -11.51
C TYR A 165 0.42 5.51 -11.87
N SER A 166 1.24 5.37 -12.91
CA SER A 166 2.23 6.39 -13.30
C SER A 166 3.25 6.73 -12.22
N MET A 167 3.41 5.84 -11.25
CA MET A 167 4.41 5.89 -10.19
C MET A 167 4.83 4.48 -9.81
N THR A 168 6.00 4.33 -9.20
CA THR A 168 6.45 3.05 -8.66
C THR A 168 6.88 3.19 -7.22
N ALA A 169 6.83 2.10 -6.47
CA ALA A 169 7.36 1.98 -5.11
C ALA A 169 7.82 0.55 -4.84
N SER A 170 8.79 0.38 -3.94
CA SER A 170 9.18 -0.95 -3.45
C SER A 170 8.27 -1.40 -2.30
N SER A 171 8.23 -2.72 -2.05
CA SER A 171 7.46 -3.28 -0.93
C SER A 171 7.90 -2.66 0.40
N LEU A 172 9.20 -2.41 0.59
CA LEU A 172 9.70 -1.79 1.82
C LEU A 172 9.21 -0.35 1.97
N GLN A 173 9.27 0.46 0.90
CA GLN A 173 8.74 1.83 0.96
C GLN A 173 7.25 1.86 1.30
N LEU A 174 6.45 0.95 0.74
CA LEU A 174 5.02 0.85 1.03
C LEU A 174 4.77 0.40 2.48
N ALA A 175 5.54 -0.56 3.00
CA ALA A 175 5.47 -0.95 4.40
C ALA A 175 5.80 0.21 5.34
N GLN A 176 6.88 0.94 5.09
CA GLN A 176 7.27 2.14 5.85
C GLN A 176 6.22 3.26 5.75
N ALA A 177 5.65 3.49 4.57
CA ALA A 177 4.59 4.48 4.38
C ALA A 177 3.33 4.16 5.22
N TYR A 178 2.95 2.87 5.30
CA TYR A 178 1.81 2.45 6.13
C TYR A 178 2.11 2.52 7.63
N SER A 179 3.36 2.31 8.05
CA SER A 179 3.75 2.48 9.45
C SER A 179 3.54 3.90 9.99
N VAL A 180 3.49 4.90 9.10
CA VAL A 180 3.16 6.30 9.48
C VAL A 180 1.82 6.38 10.20
N PHE A 181 0.82 5.61 9.76
CA PHE A 181 -0.49 5.57 10.39
C PHE A 181 -0.42 4.94 11.80
N ALA A 182 0.39 3.89 11.97
CA ALA A 182 0.62 3.27 13.27
C ALA A 182 1.42 4.17 14.22
N ASN A 183 2.32 4.98 13.67
CA ASN A 183 3.24 5.87 14.39
C ASN A 183 2.70 7.30 14.52
N GLU A 184 1.39 7.50 14.63
CA GLU A 184 0.77 8.81 14.88
C GLU A 184 1.20 9.91 13.89
N GLY A 185 1.42 9.55 12.65
CA GLY A 185 1.81 10.48 11.58
C GLY A 185 3.32 10.67 11.42
N TYR A 186 4.16 9.89 12.09
CA TYR A 186 5.61 9.93 11.93
C TYR A 186 6.10 8.83 11.00
N LEU A 187 6.88 9.20 9.99
CA LEU A 187 7.74 8.29 9.26
C LEU A 187 8.99 8.03 10.10
N LYS A 188 9.31 6.76 10.32
CA LYS A 188 10.50 6.31 11.03
C LYS A 188 11.41 5.51 10.11
N ASP A 189 12.71 5.56 10.36
CA ASP A 189 13.64 4.58 9.81
C ASP A 189 13.47 3.24 10.54
N PHE A 190 13.49 2.16 9.78
CA PHE A 190 13.45 0.81 10.34
C PHE A 190 14.81 0.14 10.19
N LYS A 191 15.18 -0.67 11.16
CA LYS A 191 16.50 -1.27 11.29
C LYS A 191 16.48 -2.76 11.02
N ILE A 192 17.49 -3.23 10.31
CA ILE A 192 17.74 -4.69 10.10
C ILE A 192 18.51 -5.26 11.31
N PHE A 193 19.40 -4.46 11.89
CA PHE A 193 20.21 -4.87 13.05
C PHE A 193 19.67 -4.20 14.30
N LYS A 194 19.58 -4.99 15.37
CA LYS A 194 19.15 -4.50 16.68
C LYS A 194 20.23 -3.58 17.25
N ASP A 195 19.90 -2.36 17.54
CA ASP A 195 20.75 -1.40 18.24
C ASP A 195 19.89 -0.49 19.14
N ASN A 196 20.55 0.33 19.95
CA ASN A 196 19.88 1.24 20.90
C ASN A 196 19.63 2.66 20.34
N ASP A 197 19.90 2.90 19.07
CA ASP A 197 19.63 4.18 18.44
C ASP A 197 18.13 4.29 18.13
N GLU A 198 17.48 5.40 18.48
CA GLU A 198 16.06 5.62 18.17
C GLU A 198 15.80 5.83 16.67
N GLY A 199 16.86 6.06 15.88
CA GLY A 199 16.76 6.32 14.46
C GLY A 199 16.12 7.68 14.14
N TYR A 200 16.10 8.00 12.86
CA TYR A 200 15.44 9.21 12.37
C TYR A 200 13.93 9.04 12.34
N LYS A 201 13.20 10.08 12.79
CA LYS A 201 11.76 10.18 12.63
C LYS A 201 11.37 11.59 12.14
N GLN A 202 10.43 11.65 11.22
CA GLN A 202 9.90 12.88 10.66
C GLN A 202 8.38 12.87 10.68
N ARG A 203 7.76 13.96 11.14
CA ARG A 203 6.31 14.12 11.00
C ARG A 203 5.94 14.33 9.54
N VAL A 204 5.02 13.51 9.04
CA VAL A 204 4.52 13.53 7.66
C VAL A 204 3.12 14.11 7.61
N ILE A 205 2.29 13.72 8.56
CA ILE A 205 0.91 14.16 8.73
C ILE A 205 0.60 14.35 10.21
N SER A 206 -0.49 15.03 10.52
CA SER A 206 -0.98 15.17 11.88
C SER A 206 -1.42 13.81 12.46
N LYS A 207 -1.45 13.71 13.79
CA LYS A 207 -1.95 12.53 14.50
C LYS A 207 -3.42 12.27 14.16
N ASP A 208 -4.21 13.33 14.07
CA ASP A 208 -5.65 13.22 13.75
C ASP A 208 -5.85 12.67 12.35
N ALA A 209 -5.13 13.18 11.33
CA ALA A 209 -5.17 12.63 10.00
C ALA A 209 -4.75 11.15 9.95
N ALA A 210 -3.73 10.75 10.72
CA ALA A 210 -3.31 9.35 10.82
C ALA A 210 -4.42 8.45 11.42
N ASN A 211 -5.08 8.90 12.48
CA ASN A 211 -6.19 8.18 13.11
C ASN A 211 -7.42 8.10 12.18
N ASP A 212 -7.80 9.18 11.52
CA ASP A 212 -8.91 9.22 10.55
C ASP A 212 -8.71 8.19 9.42
N VAL A 213 -7.46 8.07 8.94
CA VAL A 213 -7.13 7.07 7.92
C VAL A 213 -7.14 5.66 8.50
N LEU A 214 -6.68 5.44 9.74
CA LEU A 214 -6.76 4.12 10.40
C LEU A 214 -8.20 3.64 10.51
N GLU A 215 -9.15 4.49 10.89
CA GLU A 215 -10.57 4.14 10.93
C GLU A 215 -11.12 3.79 9.53
N SER A 216 -10.71 4.54 8.51
CA SER A 216 -11.07 4.20 7.12
C SER A 216 -10.46 2.85 6.67
N LEU A 217 -9.22 2.54 7.08
CA LEU A 217 -8.56 1.27 6.81
C LEU A 217 -9.18 0.09 7.59
N LYS A 218 -9.72 0.33 8.79
CA LYS A 218 -10.49 -0.66 9.55
C LYS A 218 -11.75 -1.06 8.78
N LEU A 219 -12.46 -0.12 8.15
CA LEU A 219 -13.63 -0.41 7.31
C LEU A 219 -13.29 -1.28 6.10
N VAL A 220 -12.07 -1.19 5.54
CA VAL A 220 -11.64 -2.09 4.44
C VAL A 220 -11.69 -3.55 4.88
N VAL A 221 -11.32 -3.84 6.13
CA VAL A 221 -11.27 -5.20 6.68
C VAL A 221 -12.63 -5.63 7.23
N SER A 222 -13.37 -4.73 7.87
CA SER A 222 -14.67 -5.07 8.46
C SER A 222 -15.81 -5.18 7.43
N ASP A 223 -15.82 -4.36 6.39
CA ASP A 223 -16.94 -4.26 5.42
C ASP A 223 -16.49 -4.04 3.97
N GLY A 224 -15.19 -4.11 3.72
CA GLY A 224 -14.61 -3.77 2.43
C GLY A 224 -13.97 -4.94 1.70
N THR A 225 -13.00 -4.56 0.85
CA THR A 225 -12.28 -5.47 -0.03
C THR A 225 -11.26 -6.37 0.68
N GLY A 226 -10.96 -6.09 1.95
CA GLY A 226 -9.93 -6.77 2.75
C GLY A 226 -10.45 -7.74 3.80
N ASN A 227 -11.70 -8.23 3.70
CA ASN A 227 -12.36 -9.03 4.71
C ASN A 227 -11.62 -10.34 5.06
N LEU A 228 -10.84 -10.91 4.15
CA LEU A 228 -10.01 -12.09 4.40
C LEU A 228 -8.72 -11.79 5.21
N ALA A 229 -8.47 -10.52 5.56
CA ALA A 229 -7.39 -10.14 6.48
C ALA A 229 -7.83 -10.12 7.96
N ARG A 230 -9.08 -10.47 8.28
CA ARG A 230 -9.59 -10.49 9.65
C ARG A 230 -8.84 -11.50 10.51
N LEU A 231 -8.58 -11.09 11.76
CA LEU A 231 -8.06 -11.96 12.82
C LEU A 231 -9.16 -12.21 13.84
N SER A 232 -9.17 -13.41 14.43
CA SER A 232 -10.24 -13.80 15.39
C SER A 232 -10.23 -12.94 16.66
N ASN A 233 -9.02 -12.59 17.14
CA ASN A 233 -8.83 -11.97 18.44
C ASN A 233 -8.41 -10.49 18.36
N TYR A 234 -8.14 -9.98 17.15
CA TYR A 234 -7.56 -8.64 16.97
C TYR A 234 -8.26 -7.85 15.87
N GLU A 235 -8.47 -6.58 16.11
CA GLU A 235 -8.85 -5.65 15.05
C GLU A 235 -7.65 -5.37 14.14
N VAL A 236 -7.95 -5.26 12.85
CA VAL A 236 -6.99 -5.01 11.78
C VAL A 236 -7.41 -3.81 10.96
N ALA A 237 -6.48 -2.94 10.64
CA ALA A 237 -6.62 -1.90 9.63
C ALA A 237 -5.75 -2.26 8.42
N GLY A 238 -6.26 -2.12 7.19
CA GLY A 238 -5.45 -2.47 6.03
C GLY A 238 -6.07 -2.06 4.70
N LYS A 239 -5.33 -2.30 3.62
CA LYS A 239 -5.75 -1.98 2.26
C LYS A 239 -5.31 -3.04 1.27
N THR A 240 -6.20 -3.41 0.38
CA THR A 240 -5.93 -4.26 -0.78
C THR A 240 -5.40 -3.45 -1.96
N GLY A 241 -4.50 -4.03 -2.72
CA GLY A 241 -4.06 -3.54 -4.03
C GLY A 241 -4.13 -4.65 -5.06
N THR A 242 -4.49 -4.27 -6.28
CA THR A 242 -4.40 -5.12 -7.46
C THR A 242 -4.05 -4.20 -8.62
N SER A 243 -2.87 -4.38 -9.19
CA SER A 243 -2.40 -3.60 -10.33
C SER A 243 -2.00 -4.51 -11.48
N HIS A 244 -2.19 -4.04 -12.71
CA HIS A 244 -1.65 -4.70 -13.89
C HIS A 244 -0.15 -4.48 -13.98
N LYS A 245 0.56 -5.45 -14.53
CA LYS A 245 1.98 -5.28 -14.86
C LYS A 245 2.13 -4.56 -16.20
N THR A 246 3.18 -3.78 -16.31
CA THR A 246 3.56 -3.17 -17.59
C THR A 246 3.99 -4.25 -18.59
N SER A 247 3.61 -4.08 -19.85
CA SER A 247 4.01 -4.93 -20.94
C SER A 247 5.32 -4.46 -21.58
N SER A 248 6.17 -5.38 -22.01
CA SER A 248 7.37 -5.05 -22.78
C SER A 248 7.06 -4.39 -24.14
N LYS A 249 5.81 -4.52 -24.62
CA LYS A 249 5.31 -3.88 -25.84
C LYS A 249 4.69 -2.49 -25.61
N GLY A 250 4.77 -1.97 -24.37
CA GLY A 250 4.10 -0.76 -23.92
C GLY A 250 2.68 -1.03 -23.38
N GLY A 251 2.20 -0.13 -22.52
CA GLY A 251 0.93 -0.29 -21.82
C GLY A 251 0.95 -1.38 -20.75
N TYR A 252 -0.22 -1.99 -20.49
CA TYR A 252 -0.42 -3.01 -19.44
C TYR A 252 -0.74 -4.37 -20.03
N ASP A 253 -0.17 -5.42 -19.42
CA ASP A 253 -0.53 -6.80 -19.69
C ASP A 253 -1.80 -7.16 -18.90
N GLN A 254 -2.91 -7.36 -19.59
CA GLN A 254 -4.21 -7.61 -18.97
C GLN A 254 -4.32 -8.98 -18.27
N SER A 255 -3.34 -9.85 -18.49
CA SER A 255 -3.29 -11.19 -17.89
C SER A 255 -2.35 -11.28 -16.70
N LYS A 256 -1.57 -10.23 -16.40
CA LYS A 256 -0.56 -10.23 -15.34
C LYS A 256 -0.84 -9.17 -14.30
N TYR A 257 -0.90 -9.63 -13.06
CA TYR A 257 -1.24 -8.80 -11.91
C TYR A 257 -0.16 -8.82 -10.84
N ILE A 258 -0.13 -7.75 -10.07
CA ILE A 258 0.50 -7.70 -8.75
C ILE A 258 -0.64 -7.53 -7.74
N ALA A 259 -0.80 -8.52 -6.87
CA ALA A 259 -1.75 -8.50 -5.77
C ALA A 259 -1.02 -8.14 -4.49
N SER A 260 -1.54 -7.20 -3.70
CA SER A 260 -0.89 -6.75 -2.48
C SER A 260 -1.89 -6.48 -1.36
N PHE A 261 -1.39 -6.54 -0.13
CA PHE A 261 -2.09 -6.12 1.07
C PHE A 261 -1.12 -5.44 2.02
N ALA A 262 -1.48 -4.25 2.47
CA ALA A 262 -0.80 -3.54 3.55
C ALA A 262 -1.71 -3.51 4.77
N GLY A 263 -1.23 -3.93 5.93
CA GLY A 263 -2.05 -3.96 7.14
C GLY A 263 -1.28 -3.66 8.42
N ILE A 264 -2.03 -3.23 9.43
CA ILE A 264 -1.57 -2.91 10.78
C ILE A 264 -2.38 -3.78 11.75
N ALA A 265 -1.67 -4.52 12.61
CA ALA A 265 -2.26 -5.43 13.60
C ALA A 265 -1.34 -5.58 14.84
N PRO A 266 -1.89 -5.78 16.05
CA PRO A 266 -3.27 -5.48 16.44
C PRO A 266 -3.53 -3.96 16.36
N LEU A 267 -4.76 -3.55 16.06
CA LEU A 267 -5.05 -2.12 15.94
C LEU A 267 -4.94 -1.38 17.28
N LYS A 268 -5.17 -2.08 18.40
CA LYS A 268 -5.06 -1.53 19.76
C LYS A 268 -3.62 -1.11 20.10
N SER A 269 -2.63 -1.98 19.90
CA SER A 269 -1.21 -1.68 20.14
C SER A 269 -0.53 -1.05 18.94
N LYS A 270 -1.07 -1.22 17.73
CA LYS A 270 -0.48 -0.80 16.44
C LYS A 270 0.94 -1.34 16.24
N ARG A 271 1.22 -2.50 16.81
CA ARG A 271 2.58 -3.04 16.90
C ARG A 271 3.16 -3.38 15.56
N LEU A 272 2.43 -4.12 14.72
CA LEU A 272 2.95 -4.61 13.45
C LEU A 272 2.42 -3.82 12.26
N THR A 273 3.29 -3.51 11.32
CA THR A 273 2.94 -3.20 9.95
C THR A 273 3.46 -4.31 9.05
N ILE A 274 2.55 -4.97 8.33
CA ILE A 274 2.89 -6.08 7.44
C ILE A 274 2.48 -5.74 6.01
N PHE A 275 3.40 -5.92 5.08
CA PHE A 275 3.17 -5.73 3.64
C PHE A 275 3.39 -7.04 2.89
N VAL A 276 2.37 -7.47 2.18
CA VAL A 276 2.37 -8.69 1.37
C VAL A 276 2.24 -8.34 -0.09
N THR A 277 3.09 -8.92 -0.93
CA THR A 277 3.02 -8.81 -2.40
C THR A 277 3.05 -10.19 -3.03
N ILE A 278 2.14 -10.45 -3.95
CA ILE A 278 2.08 -11.67 -4.77
C ILE A 278 2.21 -11.25 -6.24
N ASP A 279 3.27 -11.72 -6.87
CA ASP A 279 3.60 -11.43 -8.28
C ASP A 279 3.05 -12.52 -9.19
N GLU A 280 2.23 -12.11 -10.16
CA GLU A 280 1.56 -12.98 -11.13
C GLU A 280 0.85 -14.16 -10.43
N PRO A 281 -0.14 -13.91 -9.54
CA PRO A 281 -1.00 -14.99 -9.03
C PRO A 281 -1.80 -15.60 -10.19
N GLY A 282 -2.27 -16.83 -9.99
CA GLY A 282 -3.09 -17.51 -11.00
C GLY A 282 -4.37 -16.73 -11.35
N LEU A 283 -4.78 -16.76 -12.62
CA LEU A 283 -5.89 -15.94 -13.13
C LEU A 283 -7.24 -16.16 -12.47
N ASN A 284 -7.48 -17.33 -11.88
CA ASN A 284 -8.74 -17.64 -11.21
C ASN A 284 -8.88 -16.92 -9.86
N ASN A 285 -7.78 -16.42 -9.27
CA ASN A 285 -7.79 -15.77 -7.99
C ASN A 285 -6.58 -14.81 -7.91
N TYR A 286 -6.76 -13.59 -8.41
CA TYR A 286 -5.65 -12.67 -8.66
C TYR A 286 -5.71 -11.37 -7.84
N SER A 287 -6.78 -11.13 -7.07
CA SER A 287 -6.93 -9.87 -6.36
C SER A 287 -6.16 -9.84 -5.03
N GLY A 288 -5.75 -8.66 -4.60
CA GLY A 288 -5.13 -8.47 -3.28
C GLY A 288 -6.00 -8.97 -2.13
N GLY A 289 -7.33 -8.79 -2.25
CA GLY A 289 -8.29 -9.30 -1.26
C GLY A 289 -8.36 -10.82 -1.20
N SER A 290 -8.16 -11.51 -2.32
CA SER A 290 -8.32 -12.96 -2.40
C SER A 290 -7.03 -13.74 -2.14
N VAL A 291 -5.84 -13.18 -2.42
CA VAL A 291 -4.56 -13.91 -2.26
C VAL A 291 -3.61 -13.27 -1.25
N ALA A 292 -3.54 -11.92 -1.17
CA ALA A 292 -2.61 -11.25 -0.26
C ALA A 292 -3.21 -11.05 1.14
N ALA A 293 -4.50 -10.72 1.25
CA ALA A 293 -5.17 -10.53 2.53
C ALA A 293 -5.19 -11.81 3.42
N PRO A 294 -5.52 -13.02 2.92
CA PRO A 294 -5.45 -14.22 3.74
C PRO A 294 -4.02 -14.59 4.15
N LEU A 295 -3.01 -14.31 3.30
CA LEU A 295 -1.61 -14.52 3.67
C LEU A 295 -1.18 -13.53 4.76
N PHE A 296 -1.62 -12.27 4.68
CA PHE A 296 -1.43 -11.30 5.77
C PHE A 296 -2.03 -11.83 7.08
N ALA A 297 -3.26 -12.34 7.06
CA ALA A 297 -3.92 -12.87 8.27
C ALA A 297 -3.11 -14.01 8.90
N ALA A 298 -2.67 -14.99 8.09
CA ALA A 298 -1.88 -16.12 8.57
C ALA A 298 -0.55 -15.66 9.21
N ILE A 299 0.19 -14.78 8.52
CA ILE A 299 1.47 -14.26 9.03
C ILE A 299 1.25 -13.42 10.30
N SER A 300 0.21 -12.59 10.33
CA SER A 300 -0.09 -11.79 11.52
C SER A 300 -0.36 -12.65 12.74
N HIS A 301 -1.13 -13.73 12.56
CA HIS A 301 -1.41 -14.70 13.63
C HIS A 301 -0.12 -15.30 14.17
N ASP A 302 0.72 -15.88 13.28
CA ASP A 302 1.95 -16.54 13.68
C ASP A 302 2.95 -15.57 14.37
N VAL A 303 3.06 -14.33 13.87
CA VAL A 303 3.97 -13.32 14.46
C VAL A 303 3.45 -12.82 15.79
N LEU A 304 2.13 -12.60 15.94
CA LEU A 304 1.54 -12.15 17.20
C LEU A 304 1.63 -13.23 18.28
N ASP A 305 1.39 -14.48 17.94
CA ASP A 305 1.58 -15.62 18.85
C ASP A 305 3.03 -15.75 19.30
N TYR A 306 3.99 -15.50 18.39
CA TYR A 306 5.42 -15.52 18.74
C TYR A 306 5.82 -14.37 19.67
N LEU A 307 5.16 -13.22 19.55
CA LEU A 307 5.43 -12.04 20.37
C LEU A 307 4.63 -12.00 21.67
N ASP A 308 3.84 -13.05 21.97
CA ASP A 308 2.96 -13.16 23.14
C ASP A 308 1.98 -11.96 23.28
N GLU A 309 1.41 -11.51 22.19
CA GLU A 309 0.44 -10.39 22.12
C GLU A 309 -1.01 -10.89 22.31
#